data_80734e18f136d4092f794d829d36a739
#
_entry.id   80734e18f136d4092f794d829d36a739
#
_cell.length_a   1.000
_cell.length_b   1.000
_cell.length_c   1.000
_cell.angle_alpha   90.00
_cell.angle_beta   90.00
_cell.angle_gamma   90.00
#
_symmetry.space_group_name_H-M   'P 1'
#
loop_
_entity.id
_entity.type
_entity.pdbx_description
1 polymer ?
#
loop_
_entity_poly.entity_id
_entity_poly.type
_entity_poly.pdbx_seq_one_letter_code
_entity_poly.pdbx_strand_id
1 'polypeptide(L)'
;MVRNILCILLALSIAGCGYTTGSLLPSKYRKIAIQPFQNKIPYTDENKSGLYVPLLETNVRTAVIDRFLFDGNLRIADPDKADLVLSGNLTSIEQDDLRQDVNQNVQEYRIRIIVSLVLTDVATGKVLWTEPSFGGETTYFLTGTQAQTQSAAIDAALTDLATRIVERTVENW
;
A
#
# COMPACT_ATOMS: atom_id res chain seq x y z
N MET A 1 0.08 -30.08 48.55
CA MET A 1 1.29 -29.71 47.79
C MET A 1 1.06 -29.78 46.27
N VAL A 2 0.64 -30.89 45.68
CA VAL A 2 0.45 -31.07 44.24
C VAL A 2 -0.49 -30.02 43.60
N ARG A 3 -1.61 -29.64 44.28
CA ARG A 3 -2.58 -28.66 43.83
C ARG A 3 -1.98 -27.25 43.68
N ASN A 4 -1.08 -26.86 44.56
CA ASN A 4 -0.40 -25.56 44.51
C ASN A 4 0.69 -25.50 43.39
N ILE A 5 1.36 -26.62 43.12
CA ILE A 5 2.34 -26.74 42.03
C ILE A 5 1.64 -26.67 40.69
N LEU A 6 0.45 -27.27 40.53
CA LEU A 6 -0.33 -27.23 39.32
C LEU A 6 -0.84 -25.78 39.00
N CYS A 7 -1.24 -25.04 40.04
CA CYS A 7 -1.66 -23.63 39.87
C CYS A 7 -0.48 -22.72 39.46
N ILE A 8 0.73 -22.98 39.98
CA ILE A 8 1.94 -22.22 39.61
C ILE A 8 2.35 -22.52 38.17
N LEU A 9 2.29 -23.79 37.74
CA LEU A 9 2.56 -24.18 36.35
C LEU A 9 1.55 -23.56 35.37
N LEU A 10 0.27 -23.51 35.73
CA LEU A 10 -0.78 -22.87 34.90
C LEU A 10 -0.60 -21.34 34.81
N ALA A 11 -0.13 -20.70 35.90
CA ALA A 11 0.14 -19.27 35.91
C ALA A 11 1.37 -18.87 35.05
N LEU A 12 2.41 -19.75 35.00
CA LEU A 12 3.58 -19.52 34.15
C LEU A 12 3.29 -19.65 32.64
N SER A 13 2.26 -20.43 32.24
CA SER A 13 1.94 -20.61 30.82
C SER A 13 1.21 -19.43 30.20
N ILE A 14 0.73 -18.47 31.00
CA ILE A 14 -0.01 -17.27 30.52
C ILE A 14 0.94 -16.09 30.21
N ALA A 15 2.21 -16.16 30.63
CA ALA A 15 3.18 -15.06 30.45
C ALA A 15 3.88 -15.00 29.07
N GLY A 16 3.46 -15.84 28.11
CA GLY A 16 4.24 -16.08 26.87
C GLY A 16 3.77 -15.42 25.59
N CYS A 17 2.72 -14.58 25.57
CA CYS A 17 2.31 -13.88 24.34
C CYS A 17 2.63 -12.39 24.41
N GLY A 18 3.90 -12.04 24.36
CA GLY A 18 4.34 -10.70 24.04
C GLY A 18 4.18 -10.44 22.54
N TYR A 19 2.96 -10.17 22.05
CA TYR A 19 2.75 -9.62 20.73
C TYR A 19 3.25 -8.17 20.75
N THR A 20 4.45 -7.94 20.26
CA THR A 20 4.93 -6.57 20.03
C THR A 20 4.26 -6.04 18.75
N THR A 21 3.24 -5.24 18.90
CA THR A 21 2.64 -4.44 17.81
C THR A 21 3.50 -3.22 17.45
N GLY A 22 4.79 -3.26 17.77
CA GLY A 22 5.72 -2.19 17.48
C GLY A 22 6.20 -2.24 16.02
N SER A 23 6.16 -1.09 15.34
CA SER A 23 6.87 -0.89 14.07
C SER A 23 8.33 -1.30 14.19
N LEU A 24 8.87 -1.99 13.19
CA LEU A 24 10.31 -2.31 13.09
C LEU A 24 11.15 -1.09 12.70
N LEU A 25 10.51 0.06 12.56
CA LEU A 25 11.11 1.32 12.19
C LEU A 25 12.15 1.78 13.25
N PRO A 26 13.38 2.12 12.85
CA PRO A 26 14.36 2.70 13.77
C PRO A 26 13.80 3.95 14.47
N SER A 27 13.97 4.06 15.77
CA SER A 27 13.40 5.12 16.63
C SER A 27 13.81 6.55 16.25
N LYS A 28 14.83 6.71 15.43
CA LYS A 28 15.27 7.99 14.87
C LYS A 28 14.31 8.55 13.82
N TYR A 29 13.53 7.71 13.15
CA TYR A 29 12.57 8.14 12.14
C TYR A 29 11.20 8.35 12.74
N ARG A 30 10.70 9.58 12.68
CA ARG A 30 9.39 9.97 13.22
C ARG A 30 8.53 10.74 12.22
N LYS A 31 9.16 11.27 11.17
CA LYS A 31 8.50 12.14 10.20
C LYS A 31 8.83 11.70 8.78
N ILE A 32 7.83 11.70 7.93
CA ILE A 32 7.96 11.38 6.52
C ILE A 32 7.34 12.47 5.65
N ALA A 33 8.01 12.83 4.57
CA ALA A 33 7.45 13.66 3.51
C ALA A 33 7.09 12.78 2.31
N ILE A 34 5.89 12.97 1.78
CA ILE A 34 5.43 12.30 0.57
C ILE A 34 5.51 13.30 -0.58
N GLN A 35 6.46 13.11 -1.49
CA GLN A 35 6.59 13.97 -2.65
C GLN A 35 5.42 13.79 -3.63
N PRO A 36 5.12 14.79 -4.46
CA PRO A 36 4.17 14.63 -5.55
C PRO A 36 4.62 13.48 -6.47
N PHE A 37 3.73 12.54 -6.75
CA PHE A 37 3.98 11.49 -7.72
C PHE A 37 3.96 12.07 -9.13
N GLN A 38 4.85 11.59 -9.99
CA GLN A 38 4.86 11.95 -11.41
C GLN A 38 4.11 10.89 -12.20
N ASN A 39 3.26 11.31 -13.12
CA ASN A 39 2.64 10.39 -14.06
C ASN A 39 3.64 10.09 -15.19
N LYS A 40 4.05 8.83 -15.29
CA LYS A 40 4.95 8.31 -16.33
C LYS A 40 4.32 7.15 -17.10
N ILE A 41 3.00 7.01 -17.05
CA ILE A 41 2.30 6.03 -17.87
C ILE A 41 2.52 6.39 -19.35
N PRO A 42 3.08 5.49 -20.15
CA PRO A 42 3.16 5.69 -21.59
C PRO A 42 1.76 5.50 -22.18
N TYR A 43 1.07 6.58 -22.50
CA TYR A 43 -0.23 6.54 -23.20
C TYR A 43 0.03 6.30 -24.70
N THR A 44 0.37 5.07 -25.04
CA THR A 44 0.49 4.63 -26.43
C THR A 44 -0.68 3.68 -26.74
N ASP A 45 -1.06 3.56 -28.02
CA ASP A 45 -2.11 2.66 -28.48
C ASP A 45 -1.85 1.18 -28.12
N GLU A 46 -0.63 0.83 -27.73
CA GLU A 46 -0.23 -0.50 -27.29
C GLU A 46 -0.54 -0.80 -25.82
N ASN A 47 -0.89 0.21 -25.02
CA ASN A 47 -1.33 -0.01 -23.64
C ASN A 47 -2.71 -0.65 -23.63
N LYS A 48 -2.72 -1.96 -23.44
CA LYS A 48 -3.90 -2.86 -23.52
C LYS A 48 -5.05 -2.51 -22.58
N SER A 49 -4.86 -1.62 -21.63
CA SER A 49 -5.91 -1.29 -20.67
C SER A 49 -6.89 -0.21 -21.16
N GLY A 50 -6.49 0.66 -22.10
CA GLY A 50 -7.32 1.79 -22.54
C GLY A 50 -7.87 2.68 -21.39
N LEU A 51 -7.40 2.42 -20.17
CA LEU A 51 -7.93 3.00 -18.95
C LEU A 51 -7.18 4.31 -18.64
N TYR A 52 -7.88 5.43 -18.90
CA TYR A 52 -7.39 6.75 -18.51
C TYR A 52 -8.13 7.24 -17.26
N VAL A 53 -7.37 7.51 -16.20
CA VAL A 53 -7.90 8.06 -14.94
C VAL A 53 -7.25 9.43 -14.72
N PRO A 54 -8.02 10.52 -14.81
CA PRO A 54 -7.48 11.86 -14.57
C PRO A 54 -6.91 12.00 -13.15
N LEU A 55 -5.76 12.67 -13.02
CA LEU A 55 -5.12 13.00 -11.73
C LEU A 55 -4.82 11.76 -10.86
N LEU A 56 -4.64 10.58 -11.47
CA LEU A 56 -4.39 9.34 -10.72
C LEU A 56 -3.13 9.45 -9.85
N GLU A 57 -2.07 10.13 -10.31
CA GLU A 57 -0.86 10.42 -9.54
C GLU A 57 -1.14 11.24 -8.26
N THR A 58 -2.11 12.16 -8.34
CA THR A 58 -2.56 12.96 -7.19
C THR A 58 -3.37 12.10 -6.22
N ASN A 59 -4.24 11.24 -6.74
CA ASN A 59 -5.04 10.31 -5.95
C ASN A 59 -4.15 9.29 -5.22
N VAL A 60 -3.12 8.74 -5.88
CA VAL A 60 -2.12 7.88 -5.24
C VAL A 60 -1.45 8.60 -4.06
N ARG A 61 -0.98 9.83 -4.27
CA ARG A 61 -0.35 10.62 -3.21
C ARG A 61 -1.29 10.84 -2.02
N THR A 62 -2.53 11.22 -2.29
CA THR A 62 -3.54 11.46 -1.25
C THR A 62 -3.82 10.19 -0.47
N ALA A 63 -4.07 9.07 -1.14
CA ALA A 63 -4.31 7.78 -0.49
C ALA A 63 -3.14 7.35 0.41
N VAL A 64 -1.89 7.55 -0.04
CA VAL A 64 -0.69 7.25 0.74
C VAL A 64 -0.59 8.15 1.98
N ILE A 65 -0.85 9.45 1.86
CA ILE A 65 -0.86 10.39 2.99
C ILE A 65 -1.92 9.97 4.01
N ASP A 66 -3.14 9.72 3.57
CA ASP A 66 -4.25 9.32 4.44
C ASP A 66 -3.96 8.02 5.17
N ARG A 67 -3.30 7.06 4.49
CA ARG A 67 -2.92 5.80 5.11
C ARG A 67 -1.82 5.98 6.17
N PHE A 68 -0.81 6.84 5.94
CA PHE A 68 0.18 7.18 6.98
C PHE A 68 -0.44 7.89 8.18
N LEU A 69 -1.41 8.78 7.95
CA LEU A 69 -2.15 9.45 9.03
C LEU A 69 -2.97 8.45 9.87
N PHE A 70 -3.55 7.45 9.23
CA PHE A 70 -4.29 6.38 9.90
C PHE A 70 -3.36 5.44 10.69
N ASP A 71 -2.22 5.06 10.10
CA ASP A 71 -1.23 4.15 10.70
C ASP A 71 -0.56 4.76 11.95
N GLY A 72 -0.20 6.04 11.91
CA GLY A 72 0.29 6.82 13.04
C GLY A 72 1.75 6.58 13.45
N ASN A 73 2.48 5.63 12.86
CA ASN A 73 3.89 5.38 13.18
C ASN A 73 4.81 6.51 12.71
N LEU A 74 4.52 7.10 11.55
CA LEU A 74 5.23 8.25 10.99
C LEU A 74 4.28 9.44 10.81
N ARG A 75 4.70 10.61 11.25
CA ARG A 75 3.95 11.86 11.05
C ARG A 75 4.28 12.46 9.69
N ILE A 76 3.27 12.90 8.96
CA ILE A 76 3.47 13.64 7.72
C ILE A 76 4.10 15.02 8.03
N ALA A 77 5.11 15.39 7.28
CA ALA A 77 5.82 16.65 7.41
C ALA A 77 6.24 17.22 6.05
N ASP A 78 6.62 18.49 6.04
CA ASP A 78 7.25 19.10 4.87
C ASP A 78 8.65 18.49 4.62
N PRO A 79 9.13 18.45 3.38
CA PRO A 79 10.41 17.82 3.05
C PRO A 79 11.62 18.34 3.84
N ASP A 80 11.62 19.62 4.20
CA ASP A 80 12.68 20.29 4.98
C ASP A 80 12.65 19.94 6.49
N LYS A 81 11.57 19.33 6.97
CA LYS A 81 11.35 18.94 8.37
C LYS A 81 11.18 17.45 8.57
N ALA A 82 11.27 16.67 7.50
CA ALA A 82 11.08 15.23 7.51
C ALA A 82 12.40 14.51 7.79
N ASP A 83 12.31 13.32 8.39
CA ASP A 83 13.43 12.40 8.57
C ASP A 83 13.59 11.51 7.31
N LEU A 84 12.46 11.19 6.69
CA LEU A 84 12.35 10.35 5.50
C LEU A 84 11.61 11.10 4.39
N VAL A 85 12.02 10.84 3.15
CA VAL A 85 11.30 11.28 1.95
C VAL A 85 10.94 10.08 1.11
N LEU A 86 9.65 9.91 0.84
CA LEU A 86 9.12 8.97 -0.13
C LEU A 86 8.84 9.70 -1.44
N SER A 87 9.47 9.26 -2.50
CA SER A 87 9.22 9.71 -3.87
C SER A 87 8.74 8.56 -4.74
N GLY A 88 7.91 8.86 -5.74
CA GLY A 88 7.37 7.83 -6.61
C GLY A 88 6.93 8.34 -7.97
N ASN A 89 6.83 7.40 -8.91
CA ASN A 89 6.23 7.64 -10.21
C ASN A 89 5.12 6.62 -10.45
N LEU A 90 4.00 7.07 -10.99
CA LEU A 90 2.95 6.21 -11.50
C LEU A 90 3.41 5.67 -12.86
N THR A 91 3.54 4.35 -12.99
CA THR A 91 4.13 3.70 -14.17
C THR A 91 3.11 2.93 -15.00
N SER A 92 2.05 2.40 -14.38
CA SER A 92 0.98 1.70 -15.10
C SER A 92 -0.33 1.73 -14.32
N ILE A 93 -1.43 1.66 -15.06
CA ILE A 93 -2.73 1.20 -14.60
C ILE A 93 -3.21 0.14 -15.58
N GLU A 94 -3.58 -1.02 -15.08
CA GLU A 94 -3.92 -2.20 -15.88
C GLU A 94 -5.30 -2.71 -15.50
N GLN A 95 -6.05 -3.19 -16.50
CA GLN A 95 -7.30 -3.89 -16.29
C GLN A 95 -7.26 -5.22 -17.05
N ASP A 96 -7.34 -6.31 -16.32
CA ASP A 96 -7.29 -7.68 -16.85
C ASP A 96 -8.65 -8.38 -16.71
N ASP A 97 -9.04 -9.13 -17.72
CA ASP A 97 -10.19 -10.02 -17.67
C ASP A 97 -9.85 -11.24 -16.82
N LEU A 98 -10.56 -11.44 -15.71
CA LEU A 98 -10.35 -12.60 -14.83
C LEU A 98 -11.32 -13.74 -15.11
N ARG A 99 -12.57 -13.43 -15.42
CA ARG A 99 -13.62 -14.41 -15.64
C ARG A 99 -14.49 -14.02 -16.81
N GLN A 100 -14.80 -15.00 -17.65
CA GLN A 100 -15.75 -14.88 -18.74
C GLN A 100 -16.85 -15.94 -18.61
N ASP A 101 -18.03 -15.64 -19.11
CA ASP A 101 -19.13 -16.59 -19.22
C ASP A 101 -18.95 -17.52 -20.45
N VAL A 102 -19.90 -18.44 -20.63
CA VAL A 102 -19.89 -19.39 -21.77
C VAL A 102 -19.99 -18.71 -23.13
N ASN A 103 -20.40 -17.45 -23.19
CA ASN A 103 -20.51 -16.62 -24.40
C ASN A 103 -19.32 -15.66 -24.56
N GLN A 104 -18.25 -15.82 -23.74
CA GLN A 104 -17.04 -14.97 -23.71
C GLN A 104 -17.28 -13.54 -23.25
N ASN A 105 -18.41 -13.26 -22.55
CA ASN A 105 -18.62 -11.97 -21.91
C ASN A 105 -17.88 -11.92 -20.59
N VAL A 106 -17.12 -10.85 -20.37
CA VAL A 106 -16.38 -10.66 -19.12
C VAL A 106 -17.34 -10.45 -17.95
N GLN A 107 -17.13 -11.21 -16.88
CA GLN A 107 -17.91 -11.17 -15.64
C GLN A 107 -17.15 -10.53 -14.49
N GLU A 108 -15.83 -10.62 -14.52
CA GLU A 108 -14.94 -10.13 -13.45
C GLU A 108 -13.68 -9.54 -14.06
N TYR A 109 -13.32 -8.34 -13.59
CA TYR A 109 -12.06 -7.67 -13.90
C TYR A 109 -11.15 -7.60 -12.69
N ARG A 110 -9.84 -7.51 -12.95
CA ARG A 110 -8.84 -7.04 -12.00
C ARG A 110 -8.33 -5.68 -12.44
N ILE A 111 -8.23 -4.73 -11.50
CA ILE A 111 -7.52 -3.47 -11.67
C ILE A 111 -6.23 -3.53 -10.87
N ARG A 112 -5.12 -3.12 -11.48
CA ARG A 112 -3.82 -3.01 -10.86
C ARG A 112 -3.23 -1.63 -11.12
N ILE A 113 -2.76 -0.96 -10.07
CA ILE A 113 -2.05 0.33 -10.15
C ILE A 113 -0.60 0.06 -9.77
N ILE A 114 0.34 0.43 -10.64
CA ILE A 114 1.77 0.15 -10.46
C ILE A 114 2.52 1.47 -10.36
N VAL A 115 3.40 1.54 -9.35
CA VAL A 115 4.27 2.69 -9.08
C VAL A 115 5.72 2.24 -8.94
N SER A 116 6.66 3.12 -9.24
CA SER A 116 8.03 2.99 -8.77
C SER A 116 8.22 3.87 -7.54
N LEU A 117 8.97 3.40 -6.54
CA LEU A 117 9.14 4.06 -5.25
C LEU A 117 10.61 4.12 -4.85
N VAL A 118 10.98 5.21 -4.18
CA VAL A 118 12.29 5.37 -3.54
C VAL A 118 12.08 6.01 -2.17
N LEU A 119 12.62 5.37 -1.12
CA LEU A 119 12.68 5.94 0.23
C LEU A 119 14.10 6.41 0.54
N THR A 120 14.24 7.64 0.99
CA THR A 120 15.53 8.28 1.27
C THR A 120 15.56 8.82 2.70
N ASP A 121 16.68 8.59 3.40
CA ASP A 121 17.01 9.24 4.68
C ASP A 121 17.49 10.67 4.40
N VAL A 122 16.79 11.66 4.93
CA VAL A 122 17.07 13.08 4.65
C VAL A 122 18.42 13.51 5.23
N ALA A 123 18.75 13.04 6.44
CA ALA A 123 19.96 13.47 7.14
C ALA A 123 21.25 12.99 6.45
N THR A 124 21.21 11.82 5.83
CA THR A 124 22.38 11.20 5.19
C THR A 124 22.34 11.24 3.66
N GLY A 125 21.19 11.55 3.07
CA GLY A 125 20.95 11.46 1.63
C GLY A 125 20.96 10.01 1.11
N LYS A 126 20.99 9.00 2.00
CA LYS A 126 21.06 7.59 1.62
C LYS A 126 19.71 7.07 1.18
N VAL A 127 19.66 6.40 0.03
CA VAL A 127 18.50 5.59 -0.36
C VAL A 127 18.44 4.37 0.56
N LEU A 128 17.33 4.22 1.26
CA LEU A 128 17.08 3.09 2.17
C LEU A 128 16.57 1.87 1.42
N TRP A 129 15.62 2.11 0.50
CA TRP A 129 15.15 1.09 -0.42
C TRP A 129 14.58 1.70 -1.71
N THR A 130 14.51 0.88 -2.75
CA THR A 130 13.91 1.19 -4.04
C THR A 130 13.04 0.03 -4.48
N GLU A 131 11.83 0.33 -4.92
CA GLU A 131 10.89 -0.62 -5.50
C GLU A 131 10.57 -0.15 -6.93
N PRO A 132 11.14 -0.77 -7.96
CA PRO A 132 10.95 -0.33 -9.35
C PRO A 132 9.56 -0.63 -9.89
N SER A 133 8.87 -1.63 -9.31
CA SER A 133 7.51 -2.04 -9.70
C SER A 133 6.76 -2.50 -8.45
N PHE A 134 5.99 -1.60 -7.86
CA PHE A 134 5.22 -1.87 -6.65
C PHE A 134 3.74 -1.64 -6.96
N GLY A 135 2.89 -2.63 -6.69
CA GLY A 135 1.50 -2.60 -7.11
C GLY A 135 0.51 -2.76 -5.98
N GLY A 136 -0.64 -2.11 -6.14
CA GLY A 136 -1.89 -2.41 -5.44
C GLY A 136 -2.94 -2.88 -6.43
N GLU A 137 -3.83 -3.78 -6.00
CA GLU A 137 -4.82 -4.38 -6.90
C GLU A 137 -6.16 -4.65 -6.20
N THR A 138 -7.19 -4.76 -7.01
CA THR A 138 -8.50 -5.25 -6.59
C THR A 138 -9.18 -5.98 -7.73
N THR A 139 -10.18 -6.79 -7.40
CA THR A 139 -11.07 -7.39 -8.40
C THR A 139 -12.49 -6.88 -8.20
N TYR A 140 -13.27 -6.84 -9.28
CA TYR A 140 -14.67 -6.45 -9.21
C TYR A 140 -15.53 -7.17 -10.24
N PHE A 141 -16.77 -7.48 -9.84
CA PHE A 141 -17.77 -8.08 -10.71
C PHE A 141 -18.59 -7.01 -11.43
N LEU A 142 -18.93 -7.28 -12.69
CA LEU A 142 -19.80 -6.41 -13.49
C LEU A 142 -21.28 -6.63 -13.19
N THR A 143 -21.66 -7.85 -12.76
CA THR A 143 -23.04 -8.28 -12.58
C THR A 143 -23.22 -9.04 -11.26
N GLY A 144 -24.46 -9.20 -10.83
CA GLY A 144 -24.80 -9.93 -9.61
C GLY A 144 -24.81 -9.05 -8.36
N THR A 145 -24.95 -9.69 -7.20
CA THR A 145 -25.08 -9.01 -5.88
C THR A 145 -23.80 -8.33 -5.42
N GLN A 146 -22.66 -8.68 -6.00
CA GLN A 146 -21.34 -8.13 -5.69
C GLN A 146 -20.83 -7.19 -6.80
N ALA A 147 -21.69 -6.79 -7.73
CA ALA A 147 -21.33 -5.88 -8.80
C ALA A 147 -20.86 -4.53 -8.23
N GLN A 148 -19.77 -4.03 -8.78
CA GLN A 148 -19.19 -2.73 -8.43
C GLN A 148 -18.92 -1.92 -9.69
N THR A 149 -18.82 -0.61 -9.51
CA THR A 149 -18.37 0.27 -10.60
C THR A 149 -16.85 0.22 -10.74
N GLN A 150 -16.36 0.48 -11.95
CA GLN A 150 -14.92 0.61 -12.20
C GLN A 150 -14.28 1.68 -11.30
N SER A 151 -14.97 2.81 -11.06
CA SER A 151 -14.47 3.85 -10.14
C SER A 151 -14.27 3.33 -8.72
N ALA A 152 -15.25 2.60 -8.16
CA ALA A 152 -15.12 2.00 -6.83
C ALA A 152 -13.97 0.98 -6.76
N ALA A 153 -13.75 0.23 -7.85
CA ALA A 153 -12.63 -0.70 -7.93
C ALA A 153 -11.28 0.04 -8.00
N ILE A 154 -11.18 1.17 -8.71
CA ILE A 154 -9.99 2.01 -8.73
C ILE A 154 -9.68 2.53 -7.32
N ASP A 155 -10.69 3.03 -6.59
CA ASP A 155 -10.53 3.52 -5.22
C ASP A 155 -10.08 2.40 -4.25
N ALA A 156 -10.58 1.18 -4.44
CA ALA A 156 -10.15 0.01 -3.68
C ALA A 156 -8.69 -0.37 -4.00
N ALA A 157 -8.28 -0.34 -5.27
CA ALA A 157 -6.89 -0.59 -5.67
C ALA A 157 -5.93 0.47 -5.14
N LEU A 158 -6.35 1.76 -5.09
CA LEU A 158 -5.59 2.84 -4.46
C LEU A 158 -5.42 2.60 -2.96
N THR A 159 -6.46 2.15 -2.27
CA THR A 159 -6.43 1.82 -0.85
C THR A 159 -5.48 0.65 -0.56
N ASP A 160 -5.51 -0.40 -1.37
CA ASP A 160 -4.59 -1.54 -1.26
C ASP A 160 -3.15 -1.08 -1.50
N LEU A 161 -2.89 -0.32 -2.56
CA LEU A 161 -1.58 0.24 -2.86
C LEU A 161 -1.02 1.06 -1.68
N ALA A 162 -1.82 1.98 -1.15
CA ALA A 162 -1.42 2.83 -0.02
C ALA A 162 -1.13 2.01 1.23
N THR A 163 -1.95 1.00 1.52
CA THR A 163 -1.74 0.08 2.65
C THR A 163 -0.41 -0.64 2.53
N ARG A 164 -0.12 -1.24 1.39
CA ARG A 164 1.14 -1.95 1.13
C ARG A 164 2.37 -1.05 1.16
N ILE A 165 2.25 0.21 0.69
CA ILE A 165 3.35 1.20 0.76
C ILE A 165 3.68 1.51 2.22
N VAL A 166 2.68 1.73 3.07
CA VAL A 166 2.88 1.99 4.51
C VAL A 166 3.50 0.78 5.19
N GLU A 167 2.97 -0.42 5.00
CA GLU A 167 3.52 -1.68 5.52
C GLU A 167 4.98 -1.87 5.11
N ARG A 168 5.30 -1.67 3.82
CA ARG A 168 6.68 -1.73 3.30
C ARG A 168 7.60 -0.73 3.99
N THR A 169 7.06 0.44 4.34
CA THR A 169 7.83 1.53 4.94
C THR A 169 8.06 1.31 6.44
N VAL A 170 7.10 0.74 7.18
CA VAL A 170 7.16 0.65 8.66
C VAL A 170 7.52 -0.73 9.20
N GLU A 171 7.38 -1.80 8.41
CA GLU A 171 7.53 -3.18 8.87
C GLU A 171 8.78 -3.90 8.31
N ASN A 172 9.29 -3.51 7.15
CA ASN A 172 10.36 -4.21 6.44
C ASN A 172 11.68 -3.43 6.42
N TRP A 173 12.33 -3.35 7.58
CA TRP A 173 13.65 -2.71 7.75
C TRP A 173 14.79 -3.72 7.82
#